data_36112d7a79e23b097e7596ae5c820ebb
#
_entry.id   36112d7a79e23b097e7596ae5c820ebb
#
_cell.length_a   1.000
_cell.length_b   1.000
_cell.length_c   1.000
_cell.angle_alpha   90.00
_cell.angle_beta   90.00
_cell.angle_gamma   90.00
#
_symmetry.space_group_name_H-M   'P 1'
#
loop_
_entity.id
_entity.type
_entity.pdbx_description
1 polymer ?
#
loop_
_entity_poly.entity_id
_entity_poly.type
_entity_poly.pdbx_seq_one_letter_code
_entity_poly.pdbx_strand_id
1 'polypeptide(L)'
;QTEGTAGKLNFPVNATALSPGTVVYAGVSLRAAAGSIAGTAVLNGATAASGSSTTLFTTLTYQAKTGVTQANCTAAGFAGNGTALVPAGTALSTGSGATTFALPAGASSAVPGAQVDVCFAITMPASATSQSLQGLAATPVWNFVATSS
;
A
#
# COMPACT_ATOMS: atom_id res chain seq x y z
N GLN A 1 -5.13 4.82 13.36
CA GLN A 1 -5.47 5.94 12.47
C GLN A 1 -6.44 6.87 13.15
N THR A 2 -6.10 8.12 13.27
CA THR A 2 -6.95 9.14 13.86
C THR A 2 -8.01 9.57 12.86
N GLU A 3 -9.20 9.79 13.34
CA GLU A 3 -10.31 10.27 12.53
C GLU A 3 -9.92 11.55 11.78
N GLY A 4 -10.25 11.60 10.51
CA GLY A 4 -9.95 12.72 9.64
C GLY A 4 -8.49 12.84 9.23
N THR A 5 -7.63 11.95 9.71
CA THR A 5 -6.22 11.94 9.37
C THR A 5 -5.92 10.74 8.49
N ALA A 6 -5.35 10.97 7.33
CA ALA A 6 -4.95 9.89 6.45
C ALA A 6 -3.68 9.22 6.98
N GLY A 7 -3.66 7.91 7.01
CA GLY A 7 -2.45 7.14 7.22
C GLY A 7 -1.59 7.17 5.97
N LYS A 8 -0.29 7.40 6.13
CA LYS A 8 0.63 7.52 5.01
C LYS A 8 1.65 6.40 5.05
N LEU A 9 1.92 5.82 3.89
CA LEU A 9 3.01 4.88 3.68
C LEU A 9 3.97 5.47 2.65
N ASN A 10 5.19 5.75 3.09
CA ASN A 10 6.28 6.15 2.21
C ASN A 10 7.06 4.89 1.85
N PHE A 11 7.21 4.61 0.57
CA PHE A 11 7.87 3.40 0.12
C PHE A 11 8.97 3.75 -0.88
N PRO A 12 10.20 4.03 -0.41
CA PRO A 12 11.31 4.34 -1.31
C PRO A 12 11.60 3.15 -2.24
N VAL A 13 11.63 3.42 -3.53
CA VAL A 13 11.96 2.42 -4.55
C VAL A 13 13.15 2.94 -5.34
N ASN A 14 14.17 2.09 -5.47
CA ASN A 14 15.38 2.42 -6.21
C ASN A 14 15.56 1.41 -7.34
N ALA A 15 15.67 1.90 -8.56
CA ALA A 15 15.79 1.05 -9.74
C ALA A 15 17.07 0.20 -9.73
N THR A 16 18.08 0.57 -8.95
CA THR A 16 19.28 -0.28 -8.82
C THR A 16 18.99 -1.55 -8.02
N ALA A 17 17.96 -1.54 -7.19
CA ALA A 17 17.50 -2.70 -6.42
C ALA A 17 16.41 -3.48 -7.14
N LEU A 18 15.90 -2.98 -8.26
CA LEU A 18 14.84 -3.59 -9.05
C LEU A 18 15.36 -3.96 -10.43
N SER A 19 15.16 -5.22 -10.80
CA SER A 19 15.34 -5.68 -12.18
C SER A 19 13.97 -5.86 -12.82
N PRO A 20 13.86 -5.88 -14.16
CA PRO A 20 12.60 -6.22 -14.80
C PRO A 20 12.03 -7.53 -14.25
N GLY A 21 10.76 -7.51 -13.88
CA GLY A 21 10.08 -8.65 -13.25
C GLY A 21 10.28 -8.79 -11.75
N THR A 22 11.08 -7.95 -11.12
CA THR A 22 11.30 -7.99 -9.67
C THR A 22 10.12 -7.39 -8.92
N VAL A 23 9.80 -7.97 -7.76
CA VAL A 23 8.74 -7.50 -6.88
C VAL A 23 9.34 -7.19 -5.51
N VAL A 24 8.99 -6.03 -4.94
CA VAL A 24 9.35 -5.67 -3.57
C VAL A 24 8.09 -5.53 -2.74
N TYR A 25 8.19 -5.89 -1.47
CA TYR A 25 7.05 -5.97 -0.55
C TYR A 25 7.24 -5.02 0.61
N ALA A 26 6.13 -4.38 1.03
CA ALA A 26 6.10 -3.59 2.26
C ALA A 26 4.76 -3.74 2.94
N GLY A 27 4.78 -3.89 4.26
CA GLY A 27 3.58 -4.01 5.06
C GLY A 27 3.33 -2.76 5.88
N VAL A 28 2.06 -2.47 6.11
CA VAL A 28 1.60 -1.42 7.02
C VAL A 28 0.44 -1.97 7.84
N SER A 29 0.33 -1.50 9.07
CA SER A 29 -0.74 -1.91 9.96
C SER A 29 -1.56 -0.70 10.36
N LEU A 30 -2.87 -0.86 10.33
CA LEU A 30 -3.85 0.18 10.64
C LEU A 30 -4.77 -0.29 11.75
N ARG A 31 -5.24 0.64 12.57
CA ARG A 31 -6.30 0.36 13.54
C ARG A 31 -7.09 1.63 13.82
N ALA A 32 -8.36 1.46 14.16
CA ALA A 32 -9.16 2.56 14.64
C ALA A 32 -8.67 3.00 16.02
N ALA A 33 -8.72 4.29 16.28
CA ALA A 33 -8.34 4.82 17.58
C ALA A 33 -9.27 4.29 18.69
N ALA A 34 -8.77 4.28 19.93
CA ALA A 34 -9.58 3.93 21.09
C ALA A 34 -10.82 4.83 21.15
N GLY A 35 -11.96 4.24 21.43
CA GLY A 35 -13.23 4.97 21.52
C GLY A 35 -13.85 5.34 20.20
N SER A 36 -13.24 5.00 19.08
CA SER A 36 -13.82 5.28 17.75
C SER A 36 -14.85 4.24 17.37
N ILE A 37 -15.76 4.63 16.48
CA ILE A 37 -16.74 3.70 15.91
C ILE A 37 -16.12 2.95 14.74
N ALA A 38 -16.77 1.86 14.35
CA ALA A 38 -16.35 1.11 13.16
C ALA A 38 -16.47 1.97 11.90
N GLY A 39 -15.66 1.65 10.92
CA GLY A 39 -15.69 2.35 9.65
C GLY A 39 -15.18 1.48 8.53
N THR A 40 -15.10 2.07 7.37
CA THR A 40 -14.46 1.49 6.20
C THR A 40 -13.33 2.38 5.74
N ALA A 41 -12.34 1.78 5.10
CA ALA A 41 -11.22 2.52 4.56
C ALA A 41 -11.03 2.18 3.10
N VAL A 42 -10.50 3.14 2.36
CA VAL A 42 -10.06 2.97 0.99
C VAL A 42 -8.61 3.40 0.89
N LEU A 43 -7.93 2.85 -0.10
CA LEU A 43 -6.57 3.28 -0.44
C LEU A 43 -6.66 4.26 -1.61
N ASN A 44 -6.15 5.46 -1.41
CA ASN A 44 -5.99 6.41 -2.50
C ASN A 44 -4.76 6.06 -3.32
N GLY A 45 -4.74 6.45 -4.58
CA GLY A 45 -3.57 6.30 -5.43
C GLY A 45 -2.36 7.00 -4.84
N ALA A 46 -1.18 6.47 -5.11
CA ALA A 46 0.06 7.06 -4.62
C ALA A 46 0.35 8.38 -5.32
N THR A 47 1.04 9.25 -4.59
CA THR A 47 1.68 10.43 -5.16
C THR A 47 3.19 10.26 -5.06
N ALA A 48 3.93 10.88 -5.96
CA ALA A 48 5.39 10.83 -5.91
C ALA A 48 5.88 11.89 -4.92
N ALA A 49 6.72 11.48 -3.97
CA ALA A 49 7.37 12.43 -3.08
C ALA A 49 8.32 13.33 -3.87
N SER A 50 8.61 14.50 -3.31
CA SER A 50 9.54 15.46 -3.91
C SER A 50 10.89 14.78 -4.22
N GLY A 51 11.42 15.03 -5.42
CA GLY A 51 12.67 14.42 -5.88
C GLY A 51 12.52 13.07 -6.53
N SER A 52 11.31 12.51 -6.59
CA SER A 52 11.06 11.22 -7.24
C SER A 52 11.17 11.34 -8.76
N SER A 53 11.68 10.28 -9.39
CA SER A 53 11.65 10.16 -10.84
C SER A 53 10.23 9.90 -11.33
N THR A 54 9.71 10.77 -12.16
CA THR A 54 8.39 10.57 -12.79
C THR A 54 8.40 9.34 -13.70
N THR A 55 9.49 9.12 -14.43
CA THR A 55 9.62 7.98 -15.33
C THR A 55 9.53 6.66 -14.56
N LEU A 56 10.27 6.52 -13.47
CA LEU A 56 10.21 5.33 -12.64
C LEU A 56 8.83 5.16 -12.02
N PHE A 57 8.28 6.24 -11.45
CA PHE A 57 6.97 6.21 -10.80
C PHE A 57 5.87 5.71 -11.75
N THR A 58 5.87 6.19 -13.01
CA THR A 58 4.85 5.79 -13.98
C THR A 58 5.08 4.41 -14.58
N THR A 59 6.30 3.89 -14.49
CA THR A 59 6.63 2.55 -15.00
C THR A 59 6.22 1.45 -14.04
N LEU A 60 6.33 1.69 -12.73
CA LEU A 60 6.03 0.70 -11.71
C LEU A 60 4.52 0.42 -11.65
N THR A 61 4.20 -0.83 -11.32
CA THR A 61 2.85 -1.25 -11.00
C THR A 61 2.82 -1.85 -9.60
N TYR A 62 1.63 -2.01 -9.03
CA TYR A 62 1.52 -2.58 -7.70
C TYR A 62 0.24 -3.38 -7.53
N GLN A 63 0.19 -4.10 -6.44
CA GLN A 63 -1.03 -4.68 -5.90
C GLN A 63 -0.98 -4.58 -4.38
N ALA A 64 -2.12 -4.65 -3.76
CA ALA A 64 -2.24 -4.59 -2.31
C ALA A 64 -3.26 -5.60 -1.82
N LYS A 65 -2.99 -6.18 -0.65
CA LYS A 65 -3.92 -7.09 0.01
C LYS A 65 -4.06 -6.73 1.46
N THR A 66 -5.26 -6.87 1.98
CA THR A 66 -5.53 -6.80 3.42
C THR A 66 -5.42 -8.19 4.03
N GLY A 67 -5.11 -8.25 5.31
CA GLY A 67 -5.02 -9.52 6.03
C GLY A 67 -3.71 -10.26 5.86
N VAL A 68 -2.71 -9.63 5.27
CA VAL A 68 -1.35 -10.17 5.18
C VAL A 68 -0.49 -9.45 6.20
N THR A 69 -0.04 -10.15 7.22
CA THR A 69 0.79 -9.58 8.27
C THR A 69 2.15 -9.15 7.72
N GLN A 70 2.85 -8.30 8.46
CA GLN A 70 4.19 -7.87 8.03
C GLN A 70 5.14 -9.06 7.90
N ALA A 71 5.04 -10.05 8.76
CA ALA A 71 5.84 -11.27 8.68
C ALA A 71 5.55 -12.07 7.41
N ASN A 72 4.31 -12.04 6.92
CA ASN A 72 3.88 -12.74 5.72
C ASN A 72 3.90 -11.86 4.47
N CYS A 73 4.36 -10.62 4.57
CA CYS A 73 4.47 -9.70 3.44
C CYS A 73 5.71 -10.04 2.60
N THR A 74 5.68 -11.23 2.02
CA THR A 74 6.74 -11.82 1.20
C THR A 74 6.09 -12.44 -0.02
N ALA A 75 6.88 -12.89 -0.98
CA ALA A 75 6.36 -13.52 -2.19
C ALA A 75 5.41 -14.69 -1.86
N ALA A 76 5.84 -15.61 -1.00
CA ALA A 76 5.04 -16.79 -0.64
C ALA A 76 3.82 -16.40 0.22
N GLY A 77 4.04 -15.56 1.21
CA GLY A 77 2.94 -15.13 2.11
C GLY A 77 1.89 -14.29 1.40
N PHE A 78 2.31 -13.43 0.49
CA PHE A 78 1.39 -12.60 -0.29
C PHE A 78 0.51 -13.45 -1.20
N ALA A 79 1.10 -14.46 -1.84
CA ALA A 79 0.36 -15.34 -2.75
C ALA A 79 -0.69 -16.19 -2.04
N GLY A 80 -0.39 -16.64 -0.81
CA GLY A 80 -1.24 -17.59 -0.09
C GLY A 80 -2.22 -16.98 0.91
N ASN A 81 -2.16 -15.69 1.16
CA ASN A 81 -2.94 -15.06 2.22
C ASN A 81 -3.64 -13.79 1.73
N GLY A 82 -4.56 -13.33 2.55
CA GLY A 82 -5.16 -12.02 2.40
C GLY A 82 -6.26 -11.92 1.36
N THR A 83 -6.83 -10.73 1.30
CA THR A 83 -7.92 -10.38 0.38
C THR A 83 -7.44 -9.23 -0.50
N ALA A 84 -7.67 -9.34 -1.81
CA ALA A 84 -7.24 -8.31 -2.75
C ALA A 84 -7.93 -6.98 -2.47
N LEU A 85 -7.14 -5.94 -2.28
CA LEU A 85 -7.60 -4.56 -2.18
C LEU A 85 -7.38 -3.83 -3.50
N VAL A 86 -6.22 -4.05 -4.10
CA VAL A 86 -5.85 -3.50 -5.40
C VAL A 86 -5.31 -4.65 -6.26
N PRO A 87 -5.85 -4.85 -7.47
CA PRO A 87 -5.40 -5.95 -8.31
C PRO A 87 -3.98 -5.72 -8.85
N ALA A 88 -3.33 -6.83 -9.21
CA ALA A 88 -1.99 -6.78 -9.79
C ALA A 88 -1.98 -5.97 -11.10
N GLY A 89 -0.87 -5.30 -11.37
CA GLY A 89 -0.71 -4.52 -12.59
C GLY A 89 -1.35 -3.14 -12.56
N THR A 90 -1.76 -2.68 -11.38
CA THR A 90 -2.37 -1.35 -11.22
C THR A 90 -1.28 -0.29 -11.17
N ALA A 91 -1.49 0.82 -11.85
CA ALA A 91 -0.56 1.96 -11.79
C ALA A 91 -0.48 2.50 -10.37
N LEU A 92 0.69 3.00 -9.96
CA LEU A 92 0.89 3.53 -8.60
C LEU A 92 -0.10 4.66 -8.29
N SER A 93 -0.45 5.46 -9.26
CA SER A 93 -1.37 6.60 -9.09
C SER A 93 -2.84 6.20 -8.97
N THR A 94 -3.16 4.91 -9.11
CA THR A 94 -4.53 4.39 -9.00
C THR A 94 -4.69 3.71 -7.65
N GLY A 95 -5.74 4.05 -6.93
CA GLY A 95 -6.04 3.47 -5.63
C GLY A 95 -6.98 2.28 -5.72
N SER A 96 -7.60 1.94 -4.59
CA SER A 96 -8.55 0.82 -4.52
C SER A 96 -9.93 1.14 -5.11
N GLY A 97 -10.17 2.39 -5.48
CA GLY A 97 -11.45 2.81 -6.04
C GLY A 97 -12.60 2.56 -5.08
N ALA A 98 -13.60 1.82 -5.55
CA ALA A 98 -14.76 1.47 -4.74
C ALA A 98 -14.50 0.30 -3.78
N THR A 99 -13.37 -0.36 -3.88
CA THR A 99 -13.03 -1.49 -2.99
C THR A 99 -12.62 -0.94 -1.62
N THR A 100 -13.31 -1.37 -0.60
CA THR A 100 -13.09 -0.94 0.78
C THR A 100 -12.69 -2.12 1.65
N PHE A 101 -12.14 -1.81 2.84
CA PHE A 101 -11.94 -2.82 3.88
C PHE A 101 -12.41 -2.26 5.21
N ALA A 102 -12.82 -3.16 6.09
CA ALA A 102 -13.37 -2.76 7.38
C ALA A 102 -12.26 -2.37 8.36
N LEU A 103 -12.49 -1.32 9.14
CA LEU A 103 -11.71 -0.98 10.32
C LEU A 103 -12.62 -1.21 11.53
N PRO A 104 -12.34 -2.24 12.35
CA PRO A 104 -13.16 -2.52 13.52
C PRO A 104 -13.14 -1.37 14.53
N ALA A 105 -14.27 -1.19 15.19
CA ALA A 105 -14.39 -0.19 16.26
C ALA A 105 -13.39 -0.46 17.39
N GLY A 106 -13.05 0.58 18.13
CA GLY A 106 -12.37 0.41 19.39
C GLY A 106 -13.24 -0.41 20.35
N ALA A 107 -12.61 -1.35 21.07
CA ALA A 107 -13.35 -2.23 21.99
C ALA A 107 -13.92 -1.45 23.18
N SER A 108 -13.31 -0.32 23.53
CA SER A 108 -13.77 0.59 24.57
C SER A 108 -13.16 1.96 24.36
N SER A 109 -13.50 2.91 25.23
CA SER A 109 -12.89 4.24 25.20
C SER A 109 -11.38 4.22 25.45
N ALA A 110 -10.83 3.10 25.95
CA ALA A 110 -9.42 2.96 26.28
C ALA A 110 -8.67 1.99 25.36
N VAL A 111 -9.38 1.25 24.49
CA VAL A 111 -8.78 0.17 23.69
C VAL A 111 -9.01 0.44 22.21
N PRO A 112 -7.96 0.52 21.40
CA PRO A 112 -8.10 0.67 19.95
C PRO A 112 -8.80 -0.52 19.32
N GLY A 113 -9.29 -0.34 18.09
CA GLY A 113 -9.84 -1.42 17.29
C GLY A 113 -8.80 -2.46 16.92
N ALA A 114 -9.27 -3.61 16.46
CA ALA A 114 -8.38 -4.65 16.00
C ALA A 114 -7.52 -4.15 14.81
N GLN A 115 -6.29 -4.61 14.78
CA GLN A 115 -5.34 -4.24 13.73
C GLN A 115 -5.74 -4.84 12.40
N VAL A 116 -5.62 -4.05 11.35
CA VAL A 116 -5.76 -4.50 9.96
C VAL A 116 -4.42 -4.33 9.28
N ASP A 117 -3.89 -5.43 8.76
CA ASP A 117 -2.61 -5.42 8.05
C ASP A 117 -2.84 -5.30 6.55
N VAL A 118 -2.02 -4.49 5.90
CA VAL A 118 -2.04 -4.33 4.44
C VAL A 118 -0.64 -4.56 3.92
N CYS A 119 -0.51 -5.43 2.93
CA CYS A 119 0.77 -5.71 2.28
C CYS A 119 0.72 -5.17 0.86
N PHE A 120 1.74 -4.42 0.48
CA PHE A 120 1.94 -3.88 -0.86
C PHE A 120 3.00 -4.70 -1.57
N ALA A 121 2.76 -5.02 -2.84
CA ALA A 121 3.74 -5.64 -3.72
C ALA A 121 3.94 -4.70 -4.91
N ILE A 122 5.11 -4.08 -5.01
CA ILE A 122 5.46 -3.18 -6.10
C ILE A 122 6.30 -3.95 -7.09
N THR A 123 5.90 -3.92 -8.35
CA THR A 123 6.52 -4.70 -9.43
C THR A 123 7.17 -3.78 -10.45
N MET A 124 8.42 -4.08 -10.80
CA MET A 124 9.04 -3.57 -12.01
C MET A 124 8.59 -4.48 -13.15
N PRO A 125 7.78 -4.00 -14.11
CA PRO A 125 7.28 -4.86 -15.18
C PRO A 125 8.42 -5.51 -15.97
N ALA A 126 8.22 -6.75 -16.43
CA ALA A 126 9.24 -7.45 -17.22
C ALA A 126 9.56 -6.75 -18.53
N SER A 127 8.61 -5.95 -19.04
CA SER A 127 8.82 -5.14 -20.24
C SER A 127 9.66 -3.87 -19.99
N ALA A 128 9.95 -3.53 -18.73
CA ALA A 128 10.71 -2.34 -18.38
C ALA A 128 12.21 -2.61 -18.53
N THR A 129 12.68 -2.72 -19.76
CA THR A 129 14.06 -3.08 -20.07
C THR A 129 14.94 -1.87 -20.41
N SER A 130 14.39 -0.66 -20.34
CA SER A 130 15.12 0.53 -20.72
C SER A 130 16.25 0.84 -19.74
N GLN A 131 17.43 1.11 -20.29
CA GLN A 131 18.57 1.59 -19.48
C GLN A 131 18.32 2.95 -18.86
N SER A 132 17.37 3.72 -19.38
CA SER A 132 17.02 5.02 -18.81
C SER A 132 16.40 4.93 -17.42
N LEU A 133 15.96 3.76 -17.00
CA LEU A 133 15.44 3.52 -15.65
C LEU A 133 16.54 3.29 -14.61
N GLN A 134 17.74 2.97 -15.04
CA GLN A 134 18.83 2.66 -14.11
C GLN A 134 19.26 3.90 -13.34
N GLY A 135 19.50 3.73 -12.04
CA GLY A 135 19.91 4.82 -11.18
C GLY A 135 18.79 5.75 -10.75
N LEU A 136 17.56 5.54 -11.23
CA LEU A 136 16.42 6.34 -10.82
C LEU A 136 15.90 5.88 -9.47
N ALA A 137 15.27 6.80 -8.75
CA ALA A 137 14.62 6.51 -7.49
C ALA A 137 13.27 7.21 -7.45
N ALA A 138 12.31 6.60 -6.79
CA ALA A 138 11.00 7.18 -6.57
C ALA A 138 10.50 6.77 -5.19
N THR A 139 9.78 7.66 -4.53
CA THR A 139 9.13 7.36 -3.26
C THR A 139 7.64 7.55 -3.44
N PRO A 140 6.90 6.48 -3.78
CA PRO A 140 5.45 6.56 -3.76
C PRO A 140 4.95 6.77 -2.35
N VAL A 141 3.93 7.60 -2.22
CA VAL A 141 3.28 7.89 -0.93
C VAL A 141 1.81 7.55 -1.08
N TRP A 142 1.35 6.55 -0.34
CA TRP A 142 -0.05 6.18 -0.29
C TRP A 142 -0.72 6.73 0.95
N ASN A 143 -2.00 7.07 0.80
CA ASN A 143 -2.85 7.49 1.90
C ASN A 143 -4.05 6.58 2.00
N PHE A 144 -4.42 6.22 3.23
CA PHE A 144 -5.68 5.56 3.51
C PHE A 144 -6.67 6.60 4.01
N VAL A 145 -7.91 6.50 3.52
CA VAL A 145 -8.99 7.37 3.96
C VAL A 145 -10.05 6.50 4.61
N ALA A 146 -10.32 6.77 5.87
CA ALA A 146 -11.32 6.05 6.64
C ALA A 146 -12.60 6.89 6.75
N THR A 147 -13.73 6.22 6.62
CA THR A 147 -15.04 6.81 6.77
C THR A 147 -15.80 6.07 7.84
N SER A 148 -16.34 6.80 8.82
CA SER A 148 -17.19 6.23 9.85
C SER A 148 -18.51 5.72 9.25
N SER A 149 -18.93 4.58 9.74
CA SER A 149 -20.19 3.99 9.28
C SER A 149 -21.34 4.25 10.26
#